data_745c2fade5cee733642c75b596e348d9
#
_entry.id   745c2fade5cee733642c75b596e348d9
#
_cell.length_a   1.000
_cell.length_b   1.000
_cell.length_c   1.000
_cell.angle_alpha   90.00
_cell.angle_beta   90.00
_cell.angle_gamma   90.00
#
_symmetry.space_group_name_H-M   'P 1'
#
loop_
_entity.id
_entity.type
_entity.pdbx_description
1 polymer ?
#
loop_
_entity_poly.entity_id
_entity_poly.type
_entity_poly.pdbx_seq_one_letter_code
_entity_poly.pdbx_strand_id
1 'polypeptide(L)'
;MSWQHLTELEQWKAIQSASFEQPQVVFKHSTRCSISSMALNRFEHSELFKKDMLACWYLDLIQFRSISDQIAFDTHIQHESPQCLLIKNGEVHYAASHGMIDDQTILDKI
;
A
#
# COMPACT_ATOMS: atom_id res chain seq x y z
N MET A 1 -11.66 -3.44 -10.27
CA MET A 1 -10.26 -3.36 -9.85
C MET A 1 -9.92 -4.46 -8.85
N SER A 2 -8.75 -4.99 -8.92
CA SER A 2 -8.33 -6.08 -8.04
C SER A 2 -6.94 -5.80 -7.48
N TRP A 3 -6.65 -6.45 -6.37
CA TRP A 3 -5.34 -6.40 -5.74
C TRP A 3 -4.33 -7.23 -6.51
N GLN A 4 -3.12 -6.71 -6.64
CA GLN A 4 -1.97 -7.51 -6.99
C GLN A 4 -1.31 -7.92 -5.66
N HIS A 5 -0.91 -9.18 -5.56
CA HIS A 5 -0.37 -9.70 -4.29
C HIS A 5 1.14 -9.55 -4.24
N LEU A 6 1.61 -8.85 -3.23
CA LEU A 6 3.04 -8.63 -3.00
C LEU A 6 3.58 -9.78 -2.14
N THR A 7 4.22 -10.73 -2.79
CA THR A 7 4.67 -11.97 -2.16
C THR A 7 6.17 -12.21 -2.29
N GLU A 8 6.87 -11.40 -3.08
CA GLU A 8 8.30 -11.55 -3.33
C GLU A 8 9.00 -10.20 -3.29
N LEU A 9 10.21 -10.18 -2.81
CA LEU A 9 10.99 -8.96 -2.68
C LEU A 9 11.25 -8.29 -4.04
N GLU A 10 11.39 -9.08 -5.09
CA GLU A 10 11.60 -8.53 -6.44
C GLU A 10 10.43 -7.69 -6.92
N GLN A 11 9.21 -8.02 -6.48
CA GLN A 11 8.02 -7.23 -6.80
C GLN A 11 8.10 -5.85 -6.17
N TRP A 12 8.67 -5.75 -4.97
CA TRP A 12 8.86 -4.45 -4.33
C TRP A 12 9.79 -3.56 -5.16
N LYS A 13 10.86 -4.13 -5.69
CA LYS A 13 11.76 -3.39 -6.57
C LYS A 13 11.07 -2.97 -7.85
N ALA A 14 10.23 -3.84 -8.41
CA ALA A 14 9.44 -3.52 -9.60
C ALA A 14 8.42 -2.41 -9.33
N ILE A 15 7.81 -2.38 -8.14
CA ILE A 15 6.91 -1.32 -7.74
C ILE A 15 7.62 0.03 -7.74
N GLN A 16 8.83 0.08 -7.18
CA GLN A 16 9.61 1.31 -7.15
C GLN A 16 9.92 1.81 -8.57
N SER A 17 10.28 0.90 -9.46
CA SER A 17 10.54 1.26 -10.86
C SER A 17 9.27 1.70 -11.61
N ALA A 18 8.18 0.97 -11.43
CA ALA A 18 6.91 1.28 -12.09
C ALA A 18 6.32 2.60 -11.62
N SER A 19 6.67 3.03 -10.42
CA SER A 19 6.13 4.26 -9.83
C SER A 19 6.55 5.52 -10.60
N PHE A 20 7.56 5.44 -11.45
CA PHE A 20 7.95 6.55 -12.29
C PHE A 20 6.98 6.77 -13.46
N GLU A 21 6.21 5.76 -13.82
CA GLU A 21 5.24 5.83 -14.91
C GLU A 21 3.81 5.90 -14.39
N GLN A 22 3.51 5.18 -13.31
CA GLN A 22 2.16 5.13 -12.73
C GLN A 22 2.29 5.04 -11.20
N PRO A 23 1.50 5.84 -10.46
CA PRO A 23 1.52 5.74 -8.99
C PRO A 23 1.16 4.33 -8.52
N GLN A 24 1.80 3.90 -7.46
CA GLN A 24 1.63 2.57 -6.88
C GLN A 24 1.20 2.71 -5.42
N VAL A 25 0.21 1.92 -5.01
CA VAL A 25 -0.20 1.84 -3.61
C VAL A 25 0.20 0.49 -3.05
N VAL A 26 0.83 0.49 -1.89
CA VAL A 26 1.08 -0.72 -1.11
C VAL A 26 0.23 -0.65 0.15
N PHE A 27 -0.64 -1.63 0.32
CA PHE A 27 -1.48 -1.73 1.51
C PHE A 27 -1.00 -2.90 2.36
N LYS A 28 -0.43 -2.58 3.53
CA LYS A 28 0.02 -3.60 4.49
C LYS A 28 -1.15 -4.01 5.35
N HIS A 29 -1.50 -5.27 5.32
CA HIS A 29 -2.68 -5.81 5.99
C HIS A 29 -2.32 -6.95 6.93
N SER A 30 -2.93 -6.95 8.12
CA SER A 30 -2.85 -8.07 9.05
C SER A 30 -4.18 -8.81 9.05
N THR A 31 -4.15 -10.07 8.61
CA THR A 31 -5.36 -10.91 8.53
C THR A 31 -5.93 -11.26 9.90
N ARG A 32 -5.18 -10.99 10.98
CA ARG A 32 -5.60 -11.28 12.36
C ARG A 32 -6.11 -10.05 13.11
N CYS A 33 -6.18 -8.90 12.42
CA CYS A 33 -6.57 -7.65 13.08
C CYS A 33 -7.87 -7.13 12.46
N SER A 34 -8.91 -6.98 13.30
CA SER A 34 -10.21 -6.48 12.83
C SER A 34 -10.13 -5.04 12.33
N ILE A 35 -9.29 -4.21 12.96
CA ILE A 35 -9.08 -2.83 12.53
C ILE A 35 -8.48 -2.80 11.13
N SER A 36 -7.53 -3.70 10.86
CA SER A 36 -6.91 -3.81 9.54
C SER A 36 -7.94 -4.25 8.49
N SER A 37 -8.79 -5.21 8.83
CA SER A 37 -9.84 -5.69 7.92
C SER A 37 -10.85 -4.60 7.59
N MET A 38 -11.20 -3.77 8.56
CA MET A 38 -12.11 -2.65 8.35
C MET A 38 -11.48 -1.61 7.42
N ALA A 39 -10.21 -1.29 7.63
CA ALA A 39 -9.51 -0.33 6.79
C ALA A 39 -9.37 -0.84 5.35
N LEU A 40 -9.06 -2.12 5.19
CA LEU A 40 -8.97 -2.75 3.87
C LEU A 40 -10.30 -2.69 3.13
N ASN A 41 -11.38 -3.04 3.83
CA ASN A 41 -12.73 -3.02 3.25
C ASN A 41 -13.10 -1.61 2.81
N ARG A 42 -12.84 -0.61 3.64
CA ARG A 42 -13.13 0.79 3.30
C ARG A 42 -12.33 1.24 2.07
N PHE A 43 -11.07 0.85 1.98
CA PHE A 43 -10.24 1.19 0.82
C PHE A 43 -10.77 0.55 -0.45
N GLU A 44 -11.20 -0.71 -0.38
CA GLU A 44 -11.74 -1.43 -1.54
C GLU A 44 -13.04 -0.83 -2.07
N HIS A 45 -13.78 -0.10 -1.22
CA HIS A 45 -15.00 0.59 -1.62
C HIS A 45 -14.76 2.01 -2.12
N SER A 46 -13.51 2.47 -2.11
CA SER A 46 -13.19 3.83 -2.57
C SER A 46 -13.23 3.92 -4.09
N GLU A 47 -13.50 5.12 -4.59
CA GLU A 47 -13.45 5.39 -6.02
C GLU A 47 -12.05 5.18 -6.60
N LEU A 48 -11.04 5.50 -5.81
CA LEU A 48 -9.64 5.31 -6.18
C LEU A 48 -9.35 3.88 -6.58
N PHE A 49 -9.82 2.93 -5.78
CA PHE A 49 -9.62 1.50 -6.04
C PHE A 49 -10.49 1.04 -7.21
N LYS A 50 -11.75 1.46 -7.23
CA LYS A 50 -12.71 0.99 -8.25
C LYS A 50 -12.38 1.49 -9.65
N LYS A 51 -11.83 2.71 -9.77
CA LYS A 51 -11.57 3.33 -11.07
C LYS A 51 -10.23 2.98 -11.70
N ASP A 52 -9.48 2.11 -11.07
CA ASP A 52 -8.20 1.65 -11.63
C ASP A 52 -7.24 2.81 -11.95
N MET A 53 -7.20 3.80 -11.08
CA MET A 53 -6.38 5.00 -11.31
C MET A 53 -4.91 4.78 -11.01
N LEU A 54 -4.57 3.67 -10.33
CA LEU A 54 -3.22 3.33 -9.95
C LEU A 54 -3.12 1.84 -9.68
N ALA A 55 -1.91 1.32 -9.56
CA ALA A 55 -1.70 -0.07 -9.21
C ALA A 55 -1.80 -0.23 -7.70
N CYS A 56 -2.59 -1.21 -7.25
CA CYS A 56 -2.81 -1.47 -5.83
C CYS A 56 -2.24 -2.83 -5.45
N TRP A 57 -1.33 -2.83 -4.48
CA TRP A 57 -0.62 -4.02 -4.02
C TRP A 57 -1.04 -4.37 -2.60
N TYR A 58 -1.42 -5.63 -2.42
CA TYR A 58 -1.83 -6.19 -1.13
C TYR A 58 -0.65 -6.94 -0.53
N LEU A 59 -0.26 -6.56 0.68
CA LEU A 59 0.81 -7.23 1.41
C LEU A 59 0.25 -7.81 2.71
N ASP A 60 0.21 -9.15 2.77
CA ASP A 60 -0.09 -9.86 4.01
C ASP A 60 1.17 -9.84 4.88
N LEU A 61 1.22 -8.93 5.82
CA LEU A 61 2.43 -8.71 6.59
C LEU A 61 2.73 -9.83 7.57
N ILE A 62 1.73 -10.64 7.93
CA ILE A 62 1.96 -11.77 8.83
C ILE A 62 2.75 -12.84 8.09
N GLN A 63 2.36 -13.15 6.85
CA GLN A 63 3.02 -14.16 6.04
C GLN A 63 4.32 -13.65 5.42
N PHE A 64 4.37 -12.37 5.03
CA PHE A 64 5.51 -11.79 4.29
C PHE A 64 6.17 -10.66 5.08
N ARG A 65 6.47 -10.92 6.36
CA ARG A 65 7.04 -9.91 7.25
C ARG A 65 8.36 -9.34 6.76
N SER A 66 9.20 -10.18 6.14
CA SER A 66 10.50 -9.72 5.66
C SER A 66 10.37 -8.67 4.56
N ILE A 67 9.34 -8.79 3.71
CA ILE A 67 9.07 -7.81 2.67
C ILE A 67 8.62 -6.49 3.32
N SER A 68 7.72 -6.57 4.29
CA SER A 68 7.27 -5.40 5.02
C SER A 68 8.43 -4.67 5.70
N ASP A 69 9.35 -5.42 6.30
CA ASP A 69 10.53 -4.85 6.95
C ASP A 69 11.46 -4.17 5.93
N GLN A 70 11.62 -4.77 4.75
CA GLN A 70 12.44 -4.17 3.70
C GLN A 70 11.83 -2.86 3.19
N ILE A 71 10.50 -2.82 3.05
CA ILE A 71 9.81 -1.60 2.65
C ILE A 71 10.04 -0.50 3.69
N ALA A 72 9.91 -0.84 4.97
CA ALA A 72 10.14 0.12 6.05
C ALA A 72 11.58 0.66 6.02
N PHE A 73 12.54 -0.22 5.76
CA PHE A 73 13.95 0.17 5.67
C PHE A 73 14.20 1.10 4.48
N ASP A 74 13.66 0.74 3.31
CA ASP A 74 13.90 1.50 2.07
C ASP A 74 13.20 2.86 2.06
N THR A 75 12.02 2.94 2.68
CA THR A 75 11.22 4.16 2.68
C THR A 75 11.47 5.06 3.90
N HIS A 76 12.12 4.54 4.92
CA HIS A 76 12.29 5.20 6.22
C HIS A 76 10.95 5.51 6.90
N ILE A 77 9.92 4.73 6.57
CA ILE A 77 8.59 4.83 7.18
C ILE A 77 8.45 3.67 8.16
N GLN A 78 8.25 3.99 9.42
CA GLN A 78 8.09 2.97 10.46
C GLN A 78 6.93 2.04 10.11
N HIS A 79 7.17 0.74 10.29
CA HIS A 79 6.16 -0.28 10.04
C HIS A 79 4.95 -0.10 10.97
N GLU A 80 3.75 -0.15 10.39
CA GLU A 80 2.49 -0.17 11.13
C GLU A 80 1.49 -1.05 10.36
N SER A 81 0.39 -1.43 10.99
CA SER A 81 -0.63 -2.25 10.38
C SER A 81 -2.02 -1.88 10.93
N PRO A 82 -3.00 -1.56 10.10
CA PRO A 82 -2.89 -1.40 8.64
C PRO A 82 -2.11 -0.16 8.26
N GLN A 83 -1.42 -0.23 7.14
CA GLN A 83 -0.66 0.93 6.65
C GLN A 83 -0.78 1.00 5.13
N CYS A 84 -1.01 2.21 4.63
CA CYS A 84 -1.11 2.47 3.20
C CYS A 84 0.01 3.43 2.78
N LEU A 85 0.74 3.04 1.74
CA LEU A 85 1.83 3.85 1.20
C LEU A 85 1.56 4.15 -0.26
N LEU A 86 1.67 5.43 -0.64
CA LEU A 86 1.62 5.84 -2.04
C LEU A 86 3.05 6.07 -2.53
N ILE A 87 3.45 5.30 -3.52
CA ILE A 87 4.78 5.38 -4.13
C ILE A 87 4.64 6.05 -5.48
N LYS A 88 5.37 7.14 -5.68
CA LYS A 88 5.34 7.91 -6.92
C LYS A 88 6.74 8.46 -7.18
N ASN A 89 7.23 8.27 -8.41
CA ASN A 89 8.57 8.71 -8.79
C ASN A 89 9.66 8.12 -7.87
N GLY A 90 9.48 6.87 -7.45
CA GLY A 90 10.43 6.17 -6.60
C GLY A 90 10.42 6.57 -5.13
N GLU A 91 9.51 7.45 -4.73
CA GLU A 91 9.44 7.99 -3.36
C GLU A 91 8.06 7.83 -2.76
N VAL A 92 7.99 7.85 -1.43
CA VAL A 92 6.71 7.85 -0.71
C VAL A 92 6.14 9.25 -0.69
N HIS A 93 4.97 9.43 -1.28
CA HIS A 93 4.26 10.71 -1.32
C HIS A 93 3.13 10.78 -0.31
N TYR A 94 2.75 9.65 0.27
CA TYR A 94 1.71 9.59 1.29
C TYR A 94 1.90 8.31 2.09
N ALA A 95 1.79 8.41 3.40
CA ALA A 95 1.80 7.26 4.29
C ALA A 95 0.81 7.51 5.41
N ALA A 96 -0.07 6.56 5.66
CA ALA A 96 -1.03 6.65 6.75
C ALA A 96 -1.33 5.28 7.30
N SER A 97 -1.75 5.24 8.56
CA SER A 97 -2.00 4.01 9.30
C SER A 97 -3.35 4.07 9.98
N HIS A 98 -3.94 2.90 10.23
CA HIS A 98 -5.17 2.75 11.00
C HIS A 98 -6.32 3.61 10.42
N GLY A 99 -7.01 4.36 11.26
CA GLY A 99 -8.12 5.20 10.84
C GLY A 99 -7.74 6.43 10.04
N MET A 100 -6.45 6.71 9.92
CA MET A 100 -5.96 7.85 9.15
C MET A 100 -5.82 7.57 7.66
N ILE A 101 -5.99 6.33 7.22
CA ILE A 101 -5.94 5.98 5.81
C ILE A 101 -7.12 6.62 5.11
N ASP A 102 -6.85 7.51 4.15
CA ASP A 102 -7.87 8.32 3.49
C ASP A 102 -7.65 8.32 1.98
N ASP A 103 -8.59 7.72 1.26
CA ASP A 103 -8.53 7.61 -0.19
C ASP A 103 -8.57 8.96 -0.89
N GLN A 104 -9.31 9.92 -0.35
CA GLN A 104 -9.39 11.25 -0.96
C GLN A 104 -8.04 11.96 -0.93
N THR A 105 -7.29 11.82 0.16
CA THR A 105 -5.95 12.41 0.27
C THR A 105 -5.01 11.78 -0.76
N ILE A 106 -5.11 10.46 -0.96
CA ILE A 106 -4.31 9.77 -1.97
C ILE A 106 -4.67 10.30 -3.36
N LEU A 107 -5.96 10.42 -3.64
CA LEU A 107 -6.44 10.91 -4.93
C LEU A 107 -5.89 12.31 -5.24
N ASP A 108 -5.81 13.16 -4.23
CA ASP A 108 -5.30 14.52 -4.38
C ASP A 108 -3.79 14.56 -4.69
N LYS A 109 -3.07 13.46 -4.42
CA LYS A 109 -1.62 13.40 -4.58
C LYS A 109 -1.16 12.67 -5.83
N ILE A 110 -2.05 12.01 -6.56
CA ILE A 110 -1.65 11.27 -7.77
C ILE A 110 -1.62 12.13 -9.05
#